data_76352d156360990390661a671e33fe86
#
_entry.id   76352d156360990390661a671e33fe86
#
_cell.length_a   1.000
_cell.length_b   1.000
_cell.length_c   1.000
_cell.angle_alpha   90.00
_cell.angle_beta   90.00
_cell.angle_gamma   90.00
#
_symmetry.space_group_name_H-M   'P 1'
#
loop_
_entity.id
_entity.type
_entity.pdbx_description
1 polymer ?
#
loop_
_entity_poly.entity_id
_entity_poly.type
_entity_poly.pdbx_seq_one_letter_code
_entity_poly.pdbx_strand_id
1 'polypeptide(L)'
;MEDTLPLPPRELNGKRLFGYSMGDLGMPLVNIFVGIYLFQFYVYTINLDAILVSIGIFAQLFLDAFFAIIFGVIVDNKKPGKLGKRRPFLLIGLPIWSASTILIWLPPKAPEGNPLFFPTAIFFWIIIIIRSLSRSLLFNVYISMLPEQSQTL
;
A
#
# COMPACT_ATOMS: atom_id res chain seq x y z
N MET A 1 27.94 -22.77 31.41
CA MET A 1 27.06 -21.57 31.50
C MET A 1 27.75 -20.51 30.69
N GLU A 2 27.50 -20.49 29.39
CA GLU A 2 28.08 -19.48 28.50
C GLU A 2 27.21 -18.22 28.64
N ASP A 3 27.80 -17.18 29.23
CA ASP A 3 27.25 -15.84 29.32
C ASP A 3 27.03 -15.33 27.88
N THR A 4 25.82 -15.49 27.36
CA THR A 4 25.40 -14.78 26.16
C THR A 4 25.17 -13.32 26.55
N LEU A 5 26.25 -12.54 26.52
CA LEU A 5 26.19 -11.09 26.59
C LEU A 5 25.13 -10.61 25.58
N PRO A 6 24.14 -9.82 26.00
CA PRO A 6 23.16 -9.25 25.06
C PRO A 6 23.92 -8.45 24.00
N LEU A 7 23.65 -8.77 22.74
CA LEU A 7 24.21 -8.03 21.61
C LEU A 7 23.95 -6.52 21.80
N PRO A 8 24.98 -5.67 21.60
CA PRO A 8 24.80 -4.23 21.77
C PRO A 8 23.62 -3.74 20.93
N PRO A 9 22.82 -2.81 21.45
CA PRO A 9 21.68 -2.27 20.73
C PRO A 9 22.13 -1.74 19.36
N ARG A 10 21.50 -2.20 18.30
CA ARG A 10 21.77 -1.73 16.93
C ARG A 10 21.29 -0.30 16.82
N GLU A 11 22.17 0.66 17.03
CA GLU A 11 21.88 2.07 16.77
C GLU A 11 21.64 2.27 15.27
N LEU A 12 20.50 2.90 14.94
CA LEU A 12 20.22 3.38 13.58
C LEU A 12 21.17 4.54 13.28
N ASN A 13 22.29 4.24 12.65
CA ASN A 13 23.24 5.26 12.22
C ASN A 13 22.63 6.12 11.10
N GLY A 14 22.95 7.41 11.02
CA GLY A 14 22.29 8.43 10.19
C GLY A 14 21.95 8.03 8.75
N LYS A 15 22.83 7.28 8.05
CA LYS A 15 22.55 6.78 6.68
C LYS A 15 21.40 5.74 6.63
N ARG A 16 21.28 4.88 7.63
CA ARG A 16 20.22 3.86 7.71
C ARG A 16 18.88 4.50 8.09
N LEU A 17 18.94 5.46 9.03
CA LEU A 17 17.79 6.26 9.42
C LEU A 17 17.26 7.06 8.23
N PHE A 18 18.14 7.69 7.45
CA PHE A 18 17.77 8.43 6.24
C PHE A 18 17.12 7.53 5.19
N GLY A 19 17.68 6.36 4.91
CA GLY A 19 17.09 5.41 3.98
C GLY A 19 15.70 4.91 4.42
N TYR A 20 15.51 4.73 5.72
CA TYR A 20 14.20 4.37 6.28
C TYR A 20 13.20 5.52 6.12
N SER A 21 13.58 6.74 6.49
CA SER A 21 12.74 7.93 6.39
C SER A 21 12.35 8.27 4.95
N MET A 22 13.22 8.00 3.97
CA MET A 22 12.89 8.16 2.55
C MET A 22 11.80 7.19 2.09
N GLY A 23 11.80 5.96 2.60
CA GLY A 23 10.72 5.01 2.34
C GLY A 23 9.39 5.44 2.96
N ASP A 24 9.44 6.03 4.14
CA ASP A 24 8.26 6.55 4.84
C ASP A 24 7.64 7.77 4.14
N LEU A 25 8.43 8.59 3.49
CA LEU A 25 7.94 9.72 2.70
C LEU A 25 7.36 9.29 1.34
N GLY A 26 7.94 8.28 0.69
CA GLY A 26 7.57 7.89 -0.66
C GLY A 26 6.13 7.38 -0.79
N MET A 27 5.71 6.47 0.09
CA MET A 27 4.36 5.90 0.06
C MET A 27 3.25 6.94 0.31
N PRO A 28 3.31 7.78 1.36
CA PRO A 28 2.32 8.83 1.58
C PRO A 28 2.25 9.83 0.42
N LEU A 29 3.36 10.26 -0.15
CA LEU A 29 3.38 11.18 -1.29
C LEU A 29 2.62 10.62 -2.49
N VAL A 30 2.88 9.36 -2.87
CA VAL A 30 2.15 8.70 -3.96
C VAL A 30 0.67 8.59 -3.63
N ASN A 31 0.30 8.27 -2.38
CA ASN A 31 -1.09 8.16 -1.97
C ASN A 31 -1.82 9.51 -2.00
N ILE A 32 -1.18 10.58 -1.57
CA ILE A 32 -1.73 11.94 -1.64
C ILE A 32 -1.94 12.34 -3.10
N PHE A 33 -0.96 12.11 -3.97
CA PHE A 33 -1.08 12.39 -5.40
C PHE A 33 -2.26 11.65 -6.02
N VAL A 34 -2.34 10.34 -5.80
CA VAL A 34 -3.46 9.53 -6.30
C VAL A 34 -4.79 10.01 -5.71
N GLY A 35 -4.85 10.32 -4.40
CA GLY A 35 -6.06 10.79 -3.75
C GLY A 35 -6.61 12.10 -4.34
N ILE A 36 -5.72 13.03 -4.71
CA ILE A 36 -6.12 14.32 -5.29
C ILE A 36 -6.56 14.17 -6.75
N TYR A 37 -5.79 13.45 -7.56
CA TYR A 37 -5.97 13.46 -9.02
C TYR A 37 -6.84 12.32 -9.55
N LEU A 38 -7.00 11.23 -8.80
CA LEU A 38 -7.71 10.03 -9.29
C LEU A 38 -9.16 10.31 -9.67
N PHE A 39 -9.90 10.99 -8.81
CA PHE A 39 -11.30 11.34 -9.08
C PHE A 39 -11.41 12.23 -10.31
N GLN A 40 -10.58 13.27 -10.39
CA GLN A 40 -10.59 14.20 -11.54
C GLN A 40 -10.23 13.49 -12.84
N PHE A 41 -9.24 12.60 -12.82
CA PHE A 41 -8.82 11.83 -13.98
C PHE A 41 -9.95 10.96 -14.53
N TYR A 42 -10.62 10.19 -13.67
CA TYR A 42 -11.69 9.30 -14.11
C TYR A 42 -12.94 10.05 -14.57
N VAL A 43 -13.30 11.13 -13.90
CA VAL A 43 -14.51 11.91 -14.25
C VAL A 43 -14.27 12.79 -15.48
N TYR A 44 -13.17 13.54 -15.53
CA TYR A 44 -12.97 14.55 -16.59
C TYR A 44 -12.16 14.05 -17.79
N THR A 45 -11.24 13.08 -17.60
CA THR A 45 -10.41 12.59 -18.70
C THR A 45 -10.99 11.33 -19.34
N ILE A 46 -11.49 10.42 -18.51
CA ILE A 46 -12.06 9.14 -18.97
C ILE A 46 -13.56 9.26 -19.26
N ASN A 47 -14.21 10.34 -18.77
CA ASN A 47 -15.67 10.56 -18.84
C ASN A 47 -16.51 9.45 -18.19
N LEU A 48 -15.99 8.84 -17.11
CA LEU A 48 -16.74 7.89 -16.31
C LEU A 48 -17.66 8.64 -15.34
N ASP A 49 -18.88 8.13 -15.15
CA ASP A 49 -19.86 8.73 -14.24
C ASP A 49 -19.28 8.90 -12.82
N ALA A 50 -19.44 10.09 -12.24
CA ALA A 50 -18.91 10.43 -10.92
C ALA A 50 -19.44 9.52 -9.80
N ILE A 51 -20.65 8.98 -9.94
CA ILE A 51 -21.24 8.05 -8.98
C ILE A 51 -20.46 6.74 -8.97
N LEU A 52 -20.12 6.19 -10.14
CA LEU A 52 -19.35 4.94 -10.26
C LEU A 52 -17.93 5.10 -9.67
N VAL A 53 -17.31 6.25 -9.89
CA VAL A 53 -15.98 6.57 -9.30
C VAL A 53 -16.10 6.71 -7.80
N SER A 54 -17.11 7.41 -7.29
CA SER A 54 -17.33 7.62 -5.86
C SER A 54 -17.59 6.31 -5.13
N ILE A 55 -18.35 5.38 -5.70
CA ILE A 55 -18.60 4.06 -5.14
C ILE A 55 -17.27 3.30 -4.95
N GLY A 56 -16.39 3.32 -5.96
CA GLY A 56 -15.09 2.66 -5.87
C GLY A 56 -14.18 3.26 -4.80
N ILE A 57 -14.11 4.59 -4.70
CA ILE A 57 -13.33 5.28 -3.67
C ILE A 57 -13.89 5.00 -2.27
N PHE A 58 -15.21 5.02 -2.12
CA PHE A 58 -15.85 4.71 -0.85
C PHE A 58 -15.59 3.26 -0.42
N ALA A 59 -15.74 2.31 -1.34
CA ALA A 59 -15.39 0.92 -1.09
C ALA A 59 -13.92 0.75 -0.67
N GLN A 60 -13.00 1.49 -1.32
CA GLN A 60 -11.59 1.50 -0.94
C GLN A 60 -11.38 1.89 0.52
N LEU A 61 -12.05 2.93 1.02
CA LEU A 61 -11.89 3.39 2.41
C LEU A 61 -12.30 2.31 3.42
N PHE A 62 -13.41 1.61 3.15
CA PHE A 62 -13.84 0.48 3.98
C PHE A 62 -12.85 -0.68 3.94
N LEU A 63 -12.39 -1.03 2.76
CA LEU A 63 -11.45 -2.12 2.56
C LEU A 63 -10.08 -1.80 3.19
N ASP A 64 -9.61 -0.55 3.13
CA ASP A 64 -8.38 -0.13 3.79
C ASP A 64 -8.43 -0.38 5.30
N ALA A 65 -9.53 -0.02 5.96
CA ALA A 65 -9.71 -0.26 7.40
C ALA A 65 -9.79 -1.76 7.71
N PHE A 66 -10.55 -2.51 6.91
CA PHE A 66 -10.72 -3.95 7.10
C PHE A 66 -9.40 -4.72 6.89
N PHE A 67 -8.68 -4.43 5.82
CA PHE A 67 -7.41 -5.07 5.53
C PHE A 67 -6.30 -4.66 6.50
N ALA A 68 -6.34 -3.47 7.07
CA ALA A 68 -5.38 -3.06 8.09
C ALA A 68 -5.42 -4.01 9.31
N ILE A 69 -6.61 -4.39 9.75
CA ILE A 69 -6.78 -5.32 10.88
C ILE A 69 -6.30 -6.73 10.48
N ILE A 70 -6.73 -7.24 9.33
CA ILE A 70 -6.37 -8.58 8.87
C ILE A 70 -4.86 -8.73 8.69
N PHE A 71 -4.22 -7.80 7.99
CA PHE A 71 -2.78 -7.85 7.75
C PHE A 71 -1.96 -7.60 8.99
N GLY A 72 -2.45 -6.78 9.94
CA GLY A 72 -1.85 -6.66 11.26
C GLY A 72 -1.70 -8.03 11.92
N VAL A 73 -2.81 -8.76 12.03
CA VAL A 73 -2.81 -10.12 12.63
C VAL A 73 -1.95 -11.11 11.85
N ILE A 74 -2.02 -11.10 10.51
CA ILE A 74 -1.24 -12.02 9.66
C ILE A 74 0.27 -11.77 9.81
N VAL A 75 0.69 -10.51 9.77
CA VAL A 75 2.10 -10.13 9.89
C VAL A 75 2.65 -10.46 11.28
N ASP A 76 1.86 -10.23 12.32
CA ASP A 76 2.27 -10.49 13.70
C ASP A 76 2.34 -11.98 14.04
N ASN A 77 1.48 -12.81 13.45
CA ASN A 77 1.46 -14.25 13.70
C ASN A 77 2.42 -15.07 12.83
N LYS A 78 3.09 -14.46 11.84
CA LYS A 78 4.02 -15.19 10.97
C LYS A 78 5.29 -15.61 11.72
N LYS A 79 5.64 -16.88 11.64
CA LYS A 79 6.91 -17.40 12.16
C LYS A 79 8.08 -16.89 11.31
N PRO A 80 9.23 -16.54 11.93
CA PRO A 80 10.40 -16.10 11.19
C PRO A 80 10.92 -17.22 10.28
N GLY A 81 11.07 -16.92 8.99
CA GLY A 81 11.64 -17.80 7.99
C GLY A 81 13.08 -17.38 7.62
N LYS A 82 13.66 -17.99 6.57
CA LYS A 82 15.05 -17.70 6.09
C LYS A 82 15.29 -16.22 5.75
N LEU A 83 14.25 -15.49 5.31
CA LEU A 83 14.32 -14.05 5.00
C LEU A 83 13.85 -13.14 6.16
N GLY A 84 13.63 -13.72 7.34
CA GLY A 84 13.02 -13.03 8.47
C GLY A 84 11.49 -13.05 8.42
N LYS A 85 10.84 -12.39 9.39
CA LYS A 85 9.38 -12.42 9.56
C LYS A 85 8.66 -11.53 8.53
N ARG A 86 9.21 -10.36 8.20
CA ARG A 86 8.54 -9.25 7.51
C ARG A 86 9.00 -9.00 6.08
N ARG A 87 10.27 -9.28 5.75
CA ARG A 87 10.84 -9.05 4.40
C ARG A 87 10.08 -9.71 3.24
N PRO A 88 9.56 -10.95 3.36
CA PRO A 88 8.84 -11.57 2.24
C PRO A 88 7.56 -10.83 1.88
N PHE A 89 6.89 -10.17 2.83
CA PHE A 89 5.70 -9.37 2.55
C PHE A 89 6.04 -8.09 1.76
N LEU A 90 7.18 -7.47 2.03
CA LEU A 90 7.66 -6.32 1.27
C LEU A 90 8.00 -6.71 -0.18
N LEU A 91 8.68 -7.85 -0.37
CA LEU A 91 9.07 -8.33 -1.69
C LEU A 91 7.87 -8.64 -2.59
N ILE A 92 6.75 -9.08 -2.02
CA ILE A 92 5.51 -9.35 -2.76
C ILE A 92 4.65 -8.10 -2.87
N GLY A 93 4.49 -7.36 -1.77
CA GLY A 93 3.60 -6.21 -1.70
C GLY A 93 4.06 -5.03 -2.57
N LEU A 94 5.36 -4.72 -2.61
CA LEU A 94 5.89 -3.59 -3.38
C LEU A 94 5.65 -3.70 -4.89
N PRO A 95 5.94 -4.83 -5.56
CA PRO A 95 5.65 -4.97 -6.98
C PRO A 95 4.16 -4.86 -7.30
N ILE A 96 3.30 -5.49 -6.49
CA ILE A 96 1.86 -5.46 -6.70
C ILE A 96 1.31 -4.04 -6.50
N TRP A 97 1.75 -3.35 -5.44
CA TRP A 97 1.35 -1.96 -5.19
C TRP A 97 1.83 -1.02 -6.29
N SER A 98 3.08 -1.16 -6.75
CA SER A 98 3.63 -0.35 -7.84
C SER A 98 2.89 -0.61 -9.15
N ALA A 99 2.69 -1.88 -9.51
CA ALA A 99 1.96 -2.24 -10.72
C ALA A 99 0.51 -1.73 -10.70
N SER A 100 -0.22 -1.92 -9.60
CA SER A 100 -1.59 -1.43 -9.48
C SER A 100 -1.68 0.10 -9.49
N THR A 101 -0.67 0.79 -8.93
CA THR A 101 -0.58 2.26 -8.97
C THR A 101 -0.33 2.80 -10.38
N ILE A 102 0.40 2.08 -11.22
CA ILE A 102 0.58 2.42 -12.64
C ILE A 102 -0.67 2.07 -13.44
N LEU A 103 -1.20 0.86 -13.26
CA LEU A 103 -2.36 0.37 -14.01
C LEU A 103 -3.61 1.21 -13.80
N ILE A 104 -3.80 1.82 -12.63
CA ILE A 104 -4.97 2.66 -12.36
C ILE A 104 -5.05 3.88 -13.29
N TRP A 105 -3.93 4.32 -13.89
CA TRP A 105 -3.86 5.41 -14.85
C TRP A 105 -4.00 4.95 -16.31
N LEU A 106 -4.18 3.65 -16.56
CA LEU A 106 -4.30 3.05 -17.89
C LEU A 106 -5.64 2.31 -18.06
N PRO A 107 -6.79 2.95 -17.76
CA PRO A 107 -8.09 2.30 -17.93
C PRO A 107 -8.42 2.08 -19.40
N PRO A 108 -9.22 1.07 -19.71
CA PRO A 108 -9.83 0.95 -21.03
C PRO A 108 -10.69 2.18 -21.30
N LYS A 109 -10.54 2.77 -22.50
CA LYS A 109 -11.29 3.97 -22.87
C LYS A 109 -12.79 3.64 -23.02
N ALA A 110 -13.62 4.44 -22.39
CA ALA A 110 -15.06 4.38 -22.64
C ALA A 110 -15.37 4.92 -24.05
N PRO A 111 -16.34 4.36 -24.78
CA PRO A 111 -16.83 4.94 -26.01
C PRO A 111 -17.38 6.35 -25.75
N GLU A 112 -17.17 7.27 -26.70
CA GLU A 112 -17.68 8.64 -26.59
C GLU A 112 -19.20 8.64 -26.42
N GLY A 113 -19.67 9.38 -25.41
CA GLY A 113 -21.11 9.50 -25.12
C GLY A 113 -21.70 8.42 -24.21
N ASN A 114 -20.90 7.49 -23.67
CA ASN A 114 -21.39 6.51 -22.71
C ASN A 114 -20.67 6.60 -21.34
N PRO A 115 -21.10 7.51 -20.45
CA PRO A 115 -20.48 7.68 -19.13
C PRO A 115 -20.71 6.49 -18.19
N LEU A 116 -21.70 5.65 -18.47
CA LEU A 116 -22.01 4.44 -17.70
C LEU A 116 -21.34 3.19 -18.29
N PHE A 117 -20.14 3.33 -18.85
CA PHE A 117 -19.43 2.19 -19.43
C PHE A 117 -18.86 1.28 -18.32
N PHE A 118 -19.61 0.25 -18.00
CA PHE A 118 -19.31 -0.71 -16.94
C PHE A 118 -17.93 -1.37 -17.02
N PRO A 119 -17.39 -1.73 -18.20
CA PRO A 119 -16.04 -2.33 -18.25
C PRO A 119 -14.95 -1.45 -17.64
N THR A 120 -15.00 -0.13 -17.86
CA THR A 120 -14.08 0.82 -17.23
C THR A 120 -14.32 0.94 -15.74
N ALA A 121 -15.57 0.93 -15.27
CA ALA A 121 -15.91 0.96 -13.86
C ALA A 121 -15.41 -0.30 -13.13
N ILE A 122 -15.63 -1.48 -13.70
CA ILE A 122 -15.16 -2.76 -13.16
C ILE A 122 -13.63 -2.80 -13.08
N PHE A 123 -12.97 -2.38 -14.15
CA PHE A 123 -11.50 -2.25 -14.16
C PHE A 123 -11.02 -1.36 -13.01
N PHE A 124 -11.62 -0.17 -12.89
CA PHE A 124 -11.30 0.77 -11.81
C PHE A 124 -11.48 0.14 -10.43
N TRP A 125 -12.62 -0.51 -10.18
CA TRP A 125 -12.91 -1.14 -8.89
C TRP A 125 -11.94 -2.28 -8.57
N ILE A 126 -11.62 -3.13 -9.53
CA ILE A 126 -10.66 -4.22 -9.33
C ILE A 126 -9.26 -3.66 -8.99
N ILE A 127 -8.77 -2.70 -9.77
CA ILE A 127 -7.43 -2.15 -9.57
C ILE A 127 -7.33 -1.37 -8.26
N ILE A 128 -8.36 -0.59 -7.89
CA ILE A 128 -8.36 0.17 -6.63
C ILE A 128 -8.38 -0.77 -5.41
N ILE A 129 -9.07 -1.91 -5.49
CA ILE A 129 -9.09 -2.93 -4.44
C ILE A 129 -7.72 -3.60 -4.31
N ILE A 130 -7.09 -4.01 -5.41
CA ILE A 130 -5.75 -4.62 -5.41
C ILE A 130 -4.73 -3.64 -4.83
N ARG A 131 -4.82 -2.36 -5.22
CA ARG A 131 -3.96 -1.30 -4.71
C ARG A 131 -4.15 -1.09 -3.21
N SER A 132 -5.39 -1.05 -2.72
CA SER A 132 -5.76 -0.94 -1.31
C SER A 132 -5.18 -2.09 -0.48
N LEU A 133 -5.37 -3.32 -0.95
CA LEU A 133 -4.84 -4.54 -0.35
C LEU A 133 -3.32 -4.49 -0.17
N SER A 134 -2.62 -4.16 -1.25
CA SER A 134 -1.15 -4.10 -1.26
C SER A 134 -0.64 -2.96 -0.38
N ARG A 135 -1.29 -1.80 -0.41
CA ARG A 135 -0.96 -0.66 0.43
C ARG A 135 -1.11 -0.98 1.92
N SER A 136 -2.23 -1.57 2.30
CA SER A 136 -2.51 -1.95 3.68
C SER A 136 -1.49 -2.97 4.21
N LEU A 137 -1.12 -3.97 3.38
CA LEU A 137 -0.07 -4.92 3.72
C LEU A 137 1.27 -4.22 3.96
N LEU A 138 1.71 -3.37 3.03
CA LEU A 138 2.99 -2.66 3.12
C LEU A 138 3.06 -1.74 4.32
N PHE A 139 1.99 -1.00 4.59
CA PHE A 139 1.91 -0.06 5.71
C PHE A 139 2.04 -0.78 7.05
N ASN A 140 1.31 -1.89 7.24
CA ASN A 140 1.39 -2.69 8.46
C ASN A 140 2.79 -3.29 8.67
N VAL A 141 3.40 -3.82 7.59
CA VAL A 141 4.76 -4.36 7.66
C VAL A 141 5.76 -3.27 8.01
N TYR A 142 5.63 -2.09 7.39
CA TYR A 142 6.55 -0.98 7.57
C TYR A 142 6.52 -0.44 8.99
N ILE A 143 5.33 -0.13 9.53
CA ILE A 143 5.17 0.33 10.92
C ILE A 143 5.69 -0.70 11.91
N SER A 144 5.40 -1.97 11.69
CA SER A 144 5.81 -3.03 12.60
C SER A 144 7.32 -3.27 12.61
N MET A 145 8.09 -2.76 11.62
CA MET A 145 9.55 -2.83 11.60
C MET A 145 10.23 -1.79 12.50
N LEU A 146 9.56 -0.69 12.83
CA LEU A 146 10.12 0.39 13.68
C LEU A 146 10.61 -0.08 15.04
N PRO A 147 9.83 -0.83 15.85
CA PRO A 147 10.25 -1.28 17.17
C PRO A 147 11.42 -2.26 17.14
N GLU A 148 11.57 -3.03 16.04
CA GLU A 148 12.68 -3.99 15.90
C GLU A 148 14.01 -3.30 15.55
N GLN A 149 13.96 -2.08 15.04
CA GLN A 149 15.15 -1.31 14.66
C GLN A 149 15.60 -0.33 15.75
N SER A 150 14.69 0.09 16.64
CA SER A 150 15.00 0.94 17.80
C SER A 150 14.91 0.13 19.08
N GLN A 151 15.87 -0.74 19.34
CA GLN A 151 15.99 -1.43 20.65
C GLN A 151 16.66 -0.54 21.70
N THR A 152 16.40 0.76 21.70
CA THR A 152 16.82 1.69 22.74
C THR A 152 15.60 2.42 23.26
N LEU A 153 14.94 1.79 24.20
CA LEU A 153 14.19 2.43 25.28
C LEU A 153 14.33 1.57 26.53
#